data_9bb430eab527ac7726a3e8cc56f1c476
#
_entry.id   9bb430eab527ac7726a3e8cc56f1c476
#
_cell.length_a   1.000
_cell.length_b   1.000
_cell.length_c   1.000
_cell.angle_alpha   90.00
_cell.angle_beta   90.00
_cell.angle_gamma   90.00
#
_symmetry.space_group_name_H-M   'P 1'
#
loop_
_entity.id
_entity.type
_entity.pdbx_description
1 polymer ?
#
loop_
_entity_poly.entity_id
_entity_poly.type
_entity_poly.pdbx_seq_one_letter_code
_entity_poly.pdbx_strand_id
1 'polypeptide(L)'
;MKIEKLAAAEGMPGYFPPGAVKTEGGFHICTMAEGENVSLAVFETSGGEEKQRIFPFPEGSRLGNMRTIRLLGGDFAGLSYSLICDGTEQPDPFGHAFTGRETWGELSHVKNPLRSPFELPYFDWEGDEPLHIPYEDMILYRIHARGLTMGPGGTDRKDKTAGRPGTFQAIRDKIPYFRELGVTSLELMPPNEFEEVMMPDSSDGNPYGPDEPTGKLNYWGYGPGLLFAPKASYSEGKPGKRIPPLNSRLL
;
A
#
# COMPACT_ATOMS: atom_id res chain seq x y z
N MET A 1 13.57 17.28 16.63
CA MET A 1 12.69 16.44 15.80
C MET A 1 13.47 15.99 14.57
N LYS A 2 13.12 14.81 14.05
CA LYS A 2 13.82 14.23 12.88
C LYS A 2 13.59 15.05 11.62
N ILE A 3 12.35 15.44 11.40
CA ILE A 3 11.91 16.22 10.23
C ILE A 3 12.66 17.55 10.05
N GLU A 4 13.07 18.18 11.13
CA GLU A 4 13.81 19.46 11.09
C GLU A 4 15.25 19.32 10.56
N LYS A 5 15.81 18.11 10.64
CA LYS A 5 17.18 17.81 10.18
C LYS A 5 17.25 17.42 8.71
N LEU A 6 16.10 17.21 8.04
CA LEU A 6 16.07 16.85 6.64
C LEU A 6 16.43 18.03 5.76
N ALA A 7 17.19 17.77 4.70
CA ALA A 7 17.49 18.71 3.64
C ALA A 7 17.08 18.13 2.29
N ALA A 8 16.52 18.97 1.42
CA ALA A 8 16.21 18.60 0.05
C ALA A 8 17.40 18.90 -0.87
N ALA A 9 17.62 18.01 -1.84
CA ALA A 9 18.56 18.19 -2.93
C ALA A 9 17.91 17.72 -4.25
N GLU A 10 18.51 18.12 -5.37
CA GLU A 10 18.04 17.65 -6.67
C GLU A 10 18.07 16.14 -6.77
N GLY A 11 16.99 15.57 -7.28
CA GLY A 11 16.92 14.19 -7.69
C GLY A 11 17.65 13.96 -9.01
N MET A 12 17.70 12.74 -9.44
CA MET A 12 18.25 12.35 -10.75
C MET A 12 17.10 12.09 -11.71
N PRO A 13 16.80 13.01 -12.66
CA PRO A 13 15.76 12.77 -13.66
C PRO A 13 16.05 11.48 -14.44
N GLY A 14 15.03 10.66 -14.64
CA GLY A 14 15.20 9.37 -15.31
C GLY A 14 15.82 8.26 -14.45
N TYR A 15 16.10 8.52 -13.17
CA TYR A 15 16.54 7.50 -12.23
C TYR A 15 15.37 6.65 -11.76
N PHE A 16 15.55 5.35 -11.80
CA PHE A 16 14.61 4.34 -11.28
C PHE A 16 15.33 3.49 -10.24
N PRO A 17 14.61 2.90 -9.29
CA PRO A 17 13.18 2.57 -9.25
C PRO A 17 12.28 3.71 -8.72
N PRO A 18 10.97 3.68 -9.10
CA PRO A 18 9.99 4.64 -8.60
C PRO A 18 9.66 4.40 -7.12
N GLY A 19 9.05 5.41 -6.47
CA GLY A 19 8.76 5.43 -5.04
C GLY A 19 9.94 5.98 -4.23
N ALA A 20 9.92 5.75 -2.93
CA ALA A 20 10.98 6.15 -2.01
C ALA A 20 12.02 5.05 -1.87
N VAL A 21 13.23 5.31 -2.34
CA VAL A 21 14.35 4.36 -2.34
C VAL A 21 15.45 4.86 -1.41
N LYS A 22 15.89 4.00 -0.51
CA LYS A 22 16.98 4.30 0.41
C LYS A 22 18.30 4.42 -0.35
N THR A 23 19.02 5.49 -0.10
CA THR A 23 20.35 5.79 -0.67
C THR A 23 21.33 6.12 0.43
N GLU A 24 22.59 6.30 0.09
CA GLU A 24 23.57 6.81 1.05
C GLU A 24 23.19 8.20 1.55
N GLY A 25 23.01 8.31 2.87
CA GLY A 25 22.65 9.54 3.56
C GLY A 25 21.18 9.97 3.51
N GLY A 26 20.26 9.14 2.93
CA GLY A 26 18.86 9.51 2.91
C GLY A 26 17.99 8.68 1.97
N PHE A 27 17.04 9.34 1.31
CA PHE A 27 16.13 8.73 0.35
C PHE A 27 16.10 9.49 -0.97
N HIS A 28 16.03 8.76 -2.06
CA HIS A 28 15.65 9.27 -3.38
C HIS A 28 14.18 8.94 -3.62
N ILE A 29 13.40 9.95 -3.92
CA ILE A 29 11.98 9.80 -4.23
C ILE A 29 11.81 10.09 -5.72
N CYS A 30 11.22 9.12 -6.44
CA CYS A 30 10.84 9.25 -7.84
C CYS A 30 9.35 8.97 -7.95
N THR A 31 8.56 9.96 -8.31
CA THR A 31 7.11 9.84 -8.38
C THR A 31 6.55 10.43 -9.67
N MET A 32 5.31 10.09 -9.97
CA MET A 32 4.54 10.70 -11.03
C MET A 32 3.42 11.55 -10.41
N ALA A 33 3.39 12.82 -10.78
CA ALA A 33 2.40 13.75 -10.26
C ALA A 33 2.02 14.77 -11.35
N GLU A 34 0.73 14.99 -11.46
CA GLU A 34 0.16 16.05 -12.28
C GLU A 34 0.04 17.34 -11.46
N GLY A 35 0.17 18.47 -12.11
CA GLY A 35 0.11 19.78 -11.48
C GLY A 35 1.33 20.64 -11.78
N GLU A 36 1.15 21.95 -11.59
CA GLU A 36 2.24 22.93 -11.74
C GLU A 36 3.08 23.00 -10.45
N ASN A 37 2.42 23.07 -9.30
CA ASN A 37 3.05 23.19 -8.00
C ASN A 37 3.02 21.86 -7.27
N VAL A 38 4.06 21.05 -7.44
CA VAL A 38 4.17 19.74 -6.78
C VAL A 38 5.24 19.80 -5.69
N SER A 39 4.87 19.32 -4.52
CA SER A 39 5.76 19.25 -3.35
C SER A 39 5.65 17.89 -2.67
N LEU A 40 6.70 17.49 -2.00
CA LEU A 40 6.72 16.35 -1.08
C LEU A 40 6.41 16.85 0.33
N ALA A 41 5.36 16.34 0.94
CA ALA A 41 5.05 16.57 2.34
C ALA A 41 5.59 15.43 3.18
N VAL A 42 6.35 15.74 4.20
CA VAL A 42 6.93 14.76 5.15
C VAL A 42 6.32 14.99 6.52
N PHE A 43 5.91 13.90 7.16
CA PHE A 43 5.20 13.92 8.44
C PHE A 43 5.98 13.17 9.52
N GLU A 44 5.94 13.73 10.72
CA GLU A 44 6.46 13.13 11.94
C GLU A 44 5.38 13.19 13.03
N THR A 45 4.96 12.02 13.53
CA THR A 45 4.03 11.94 14.66
C THR A 45 4.80 11.59 15.92
N SER A 46 4.73 12.44 16.92
CA SER A 46 5.39 12.22 18.22
C SER A 46 4.50 12.71 19.36
N GLY A 47 4.23 11.85 20.34
CA GLY A 47 3.42 12.20 21.51
C GLY A 47 1.97 12.59 21.20
N GLY A 48 1.42 12.16 20.05
CA GLY A 48 0.07 12.51 19.58
C GLY A 48 0.00 13.82 18.80
N GLU A 49 1.09 14.54 18.66
CA GLU A 49 1.19 15.70 17.78
C GLU A 49 1.80 15.29 16.44
N GLU A 50 1.20 15.76 15.35
CA GLU A 50 1.72 15.61 14.01
C GLU A 50 2.35 16.91 13.53
N LYS A 51 3.57 16.82 13.02
CA LYS A 51 4.27 17.92 12.37
C LYS A 51 4.55 17.58 10.92
N GLN A 52 4.44 18.60 10.09
CA GLN A 52 4.64 18.51 8.65
C GLN A 52 5.78 19.43 8.22
N ARG A 53 6.54 18.97 7.23
CA ARG A 53 7.50 19.80 6.48
C ARG A 53 7.34 19.55 4.99
N ILE A 54 7.28 20.63 4.22
CA ILE A 54 7.04 20.60 2.78
C ILE A 54 8.35 20.90 2.04
N PHE A 55 8.63 20.09 1.02
CA PHE A 55 9.79 20.21 0.14
C PHE A 55 9.30 20.32 -1.31
N PRO A 56 9.41 21.50 -1.96
CA PRO A 56 9.11 21.62 -3.38
C PRO A 56 10.02 20.71 -4.21
N PHE A 57 9.46 20.07 -5.23
CA PHE A 57 10.30 19.36 -6.20
C PHE A 57 11.10 20.34 -7.02
N PRO A 58 12.43 20.17 -7.14
CA PRO A 58 13.27 21.05 -7.95
C PRO A 58 12.88 21.00 -9.44
N GLU A 59 12.88 22.14 -10.12
CA GLU A 59 12.55 22.19 -11.57
C GLU A 59 13.49 21.33 -12.41
N GLY A 60 14.79 21.33 -12.11
CA GLY A 60 15.79 20.51 -12.80
C GLY A 60 15.57 19.00 -12.64
N SER A 61 14.72 18.60 -11.72
CA SER A 61 14.39 17.19 -11.41
C SER A 61 13.06 16.73 -12.05
N ARG A 62 12.59 17.43 -13.06
CA ARG A 62 11.34 17.13 -13.77
C ARG A 62 11.61 16.52 -15.14
N LEU A 63 10.90 15.41 -15.45
CA LEU A 63 10.84 14.80 -16.77
C LEU A 63 9.40 14.44 -17.10
N GLY A 64 8.72 15.32 -17.87
CA GLY A 64 7.26 15.17 -18.08
C GLY A 64 6.50 15.30 -16.77
N ASN A 65 5.69 14.27 -16.42
CA ASN A 65 4.99 14.18 -15.15
C ASN A 65 5.82 13.50 -14.06
N MET A 66 6.99 12.98 -14.39
CA MET A 66 7.91 12.45 -13.39
C MET A 66 8.58 13.58 -12.61
N ARG A 67 8.68 13.40 -11.31
CA ARG A 67 9.32 14.31 -10.34
C ARG A 67 10.30 13.53 -9.50
N THR A 68 11.47 14.07 -9.29
CA THR A 68 12.47 13.45 -8.42
C THR A 68 13.01 14.42 -7.39
N ILE A 69 13.27 13.94 -6.19
CA ILE A 69 13.87 14.70 -5.10
C ILE A 69 14.72 13.78 -4.23
N ARG A 70 15.80 14.28 -3.70
CA ARG A 70 16.57 13.59 -2.67
C ARG A 70 16.31 14.26 -1.32
N LEU A 71 15.96 13.46 -0.33
CA LEU A 71 15.96 13.90 1.06
C LEU A 71 17.20 13.35 1.75
N LEU A 72 17.98 14.25 2.32
CA LEU A 72 19.25 13.95 2.97
C LEU A 72 19.16 14.28 4.46
N GLY A 73 19.95 13.56 5.24
CA GLY A 73 20.14 13.81 6.66
C GLY A 73 19.09 13.15 7.55
N GLY A 74 19.56 12.65 8.68
CA GLY A 74 18.69 12.20 9.75
C GLY A 74 18.26 10.76 9.71
N ASP A 75 17.37 10.46 10.64
CA ASP A 75 16.72 9.19 10.87
C ASP A 75 15.30 9.28 10.31
N PHE A 76 14.98 8.42 9.33
CA PHE A 76 13.68 8.37 8.67
C PHE A 76 12.70 7.40 9.32
N ALA A 77 13.12 6.68 10.36
CA ALA A 77 12.27 5.72 11.06
C ALA A 77 11.04 6.43 11.66
N GLY A 78 9.86 5.93 11.31
CA GLY A 78 8.57 6.48 11.74
C GLY A 78 8.16 7.78 11.01
N LEU A 79 8.91 8.23 10.00
CA LEU A 79 8.46 9.28 9.10
C LEU A 79 7.61 8.70 7.98
N SER A 80 6.62 9.46 7.54
CA SER A 80 5.81 9.17 6.36
C SER A 80 5.77 10.36 5.41
N TYR A 81 5.32 10.14 4.19
CA TYR A 81 5.20 11.18 3.19
C TYR A 81 3.96 11.01 2.32
N SER A 82 3.55 12.12 1.72
CA SER A 82 2.59 12.22 0.64
C SER A 82 3.01 13.31 -0.35
N LEU A 83 2.25 13.49 -1.40
CA LEU A 83 2.44 14.55 -2.38
C LEU A 83 1.44 15.68 -2.11
N ILE A 84 1.82 16.91 -2.39
CA ILE A 84 0.90 18.05 -2.49
C ILE A 84 0.95 18.54 -3.93
N CYS A 85 -0.16 18.37 -4.63
CA CYS A 85 -0.33 18.75 -6.03
C CYS A 85 -1.34 19.91 -6.10
N ASP A 86 -0.88 21.09 -6.48
CA ASP A 86 -1.69 22.32 -6.55
C ASP A 86 -2.55 22.56 -5.29
N GLY A 87 -1.95 22.31 -4.12
CA GLY A 87 -2.56 22.50 -2.81
C GLY A 87 -3.38 21.32 -2.28
N THR A 88 -3.55 20.24 -3.05
CA THR A 88 -4.28 19.04 -2.63
C THR A 88 -3.33 17.92 -2.24
N GLU A 89 -3.51 17.36 -1.04
CA GLU A 89 -2.72 16.20 -0.58
C GLU A 89 -3.17 14.93 -1.33
N GLN A 90 -2.20 14.19 -1.90
CA GLN A 90 -2.42 12.98 -2.67
C GLN A 90 -1.39 11.91 -2.27
N PRO A 91 -1.72 10.62 -2.35
CA PRO A 91 -0.75 9.56 -2.15
C PRO A 91 0.28 9.52 -3.29
N ASP A 92 1.46 9.04 -2.99
CA ASP A 92 2.43 8.67 -4.04
C ASP A 92 1.92 7.42 -4.77
N PRO A 93 1.67 7.48 -6.10
CA PRO A 93 1.20 6.32 -6.86
C PRO A 93 2.20 5.14 -6.85
N PHE A 94 3.46 5.42 -6.53
CA PHE A 94 4.52 4.41 -6.39
C PHE A 94 4.84 4.07 -4.93
N GLY A 95 4.01 4.49 -3.97
CA GLY A 95 4.17 4.10 -2.57
C GLY A 95 4.08 2.58 -2.41
N HIS A 96 4.99 1.98 -1.63
CA HIS A 96 5.05 0.54 -1.41
C HIS A 96 4.26 0.06 -0.19
N ALA A 97 3.79 0.98 0.61
CA ALA A 97 2.89 0.75 1.74
C ALA A 97 2.15 2.04 2.08
N PHE A 98 1.01 1.92 2.72
CA PHE A 98 0.24 3.06 3.21
C PHE A 98 -0.22 2.85 4.64
N THR A 99 -0.33 3.94 5.38
CA THR A 99 -0.85 3.97 6.74
C THR A 99 -2.27 4.51 6.75
N GLY A 100 -3.05 4.13 7.78
CA GLY A 100 -4.41 4.64 7.98
C GLY A 100 -5.51 3.83 7.29
N ARG A 101 -5.20 2.63 6.76
CA ARG A 101 -6.15 1.71 6.11
C ARG A 101 -6.10 0.29 6.68
N GLU A 102 -5.67 0.16 7.94
CA GLU A 102 -5.44 -1.14 8.58
C GLU A 102 -6.75 -1.83 8.97
N THR A 103 -7.82 -1.07 9.15
CA THR A 103 -9.14 -1.59 9.53
C THR A 103 -10.07 -1.57 8.34
N TRP A 104 -10.54 -2.72 7.90
CA TRP A 104 -11.45 -2.84 6.77
C TRP A 104 -12.80 -2.17 7.04
N GLY A 105 -13.21 -1.29 6.10
CA GLY A 105 -14.54 -0.69 6.08
C GLY A 105 -14.76 0.40 7.13
N GLU A 106 -13.70 0.94 7.70
CA GLU A 106 -13.80 2.06 8.63
C GLU A 106 -14.11 3.37 7.89
N LEU A 107 -15.28 3.95 8.15
CA LEU A 107 -15.78 5.11 7.41
C LEU A 107 -14.92 6.37 7.60
N SER A 108 -14.19 6.48 8.70
CA SER A 108 -13.25 7.58 8.95
C SER A 108 -12.10 7.65 7.95
N HIS A 109 -11.81 6.55 7.25
CA HIS A 109 -10.72 6.46 6.26
C HIS A 109 -10.80 7.55 5.19
N VAL A 110 -11.98 7.90 4.71
CA VAL A 110 -12.16 8.92 3.67
C VAL A 110 -11.69 10.31 4.07
N LYS A 111 -11.57 10.57 5.38
CA LYS A 111 -11.09 11.85 5.93
C LYS A 111 -9.58 11.87 6.17
N ASN A 112 -8.93 10.71 6.07
CA ASN A 112 -7.51 10.56 6.37
C ASN A 112 -6.73 10.34 5.08
N PRO A 113 -5.80 11.23 4.72
CA PRO A 113 -4.97 11.03 3.54
C PRO A 113 -4.08 9.80 3.71
N LEU A 114 -3.85 9.12 2.59
CA LEU A 114 -2.93 7.99 2.51
C LEU A 114 -1.48 8.49 2.49
N ARG A 115 -0.67 7.99 3.41
CA ARG A 115 0.75 8.36 3.51
C ARG A 115 1.63 7.13 3.49
N SER A 116 2.71 7.22 2.73
CA SER A 116 3.70 6.15 2.63
C SER A 116 4.78 6.30 3.69
N PRO A 117 5.14 5.24 4.43
CA PRO A 117 6.33 5.25 5.28
C PRO A 117 7.60 5.24 4.41
N PHE A 118 8.65 5.95 4.83
CA PHE A 118 9.95 5.89 4.17
C PHE A 118 10.62 4.54 4.34
N GLU A 119 10.57 3.99 5.54
CA GLU A 119 11.22 2.73 5.85
C GLU A 119 10.22 1.58 5.80
N LEU A 120 10.52 0.63 4.94
CA LEU A 120 9.83 -0.65 4.88
C LEU A 120 10.70 -1.70 5.57
N PRO A 121 10.09 -2.66 6.29
CA PRO A 121 10.84 -3.76 6.85
C PRO A 121 11.48 -4.56 5.72
N TYR A 122 12.78 -4.88 5.88
CA TYR A 122 13.46 -5.80 4.97
C TYR A 122 12.77 -7.15 4.97
N PHE A 123 12.59 -7.70 3.79
CA PHE A 123 12.08 -9.05 3.61
C PHE A 123 13.20 -9.94 3.05
N ASP A 124 13.50 -11.02 3.74
CA ASP A 124 14.42 -12.05 3.28
C ASP A 124 13.67 -13.10 2.45
N TRP A 125 13.99 -13.20 1.19
CA TRP A 125 13.42 -14.20 0.29
C TRP A 125 13.99 -15.59 0.50
N GLU A 126 15.01 -15.74 1.35
CA GLU A 126 15.62 -17.03 1.71
C GLU A 126 16.01 -17.89 0.48
N GLY A 127 16.34 -17.23 -0.64
CA GLY A 127 16.65 -17.90 -1.91
C GLY A 127 15.42 -18.53 -2.58
N ASP A 128 14.23 -17.97 -2.38
CA ASP A 128 13.01 -18.39 -3.06
C ASP A 128 13.14 -18.22 -4.58
N GLU A 129 12.79 -19.26 -5.33
CA GLU A 129 12.87 -19.30 -6.79
C GLU A 129 11.53 -19.73 -7.39
N PRO A 130 11.20 -19.30 -8.62
CA PRO A 130 10.00 -19.75 -9.31
C PRO A 130 9.96 -21.28 -9.46
N LEU A 131 8.79 -21.87 -9.28
CA LEU A 131 8.59 -23.33 -9.34
C LEU A 131 8.73 -23.91 -10.76
N HIS A 132 8.69 -23.06 -11.80
CA HIS A 132 8.78 -23.47 -13.23
C HIS A 132 7.77 -24.56 -13.62
N ILE A 133 6.55 -24.53 -13.07
CA ILE A 133 5.48 -25.45 -13.41
C ILE A 133 5.10 -25.24 -14.87
N PRO A 134 5.09 -26.29 -15.72
CA PRO A 134 4.65 -26.18 -17.11
C PRO A 134 3.21 -25.64 -17.19
N TYR A 135 2.92 -24.87 -18.22
CA TYR A 135 1.61 -24.24 -18.37
C TYR A 135 0.45 -25.27 -18.44
N GLU A 136 0.70 -26.41 -19.07
CA GLU A 136 -0.23 -27.53 -19.18
C GLU A 136 -0.55 -28.22 -17.83
N ASP A 137 0.33 -28.08 -16.84
CA ASP A 137 0.16 -28.66 -15.51
C ASP A 137 -0.37 -27.61 -14.50
N MET A 138 -0.65 -26.39 -14.95
CA MET A 138 -1.10 -25.32 -14.09
C MET A 138 -2.58 -25.46 -13.75
N ILE A 139 -2.89 -25.55 -12.46
CA ILE A 139 -4.25 -25.46 -11.91
C ILE A 139 -4.38 -24.15 -11.17
N LEU A 140 -5.06 -23.19 -11.82
CA LEU A 140 -5.24 -21.83 -11.30
C LEU A 140 -6.52 -21.77 -10.44
N TYR A 141 -6.39 -21.27 -9.23
CA TYR A 141 -7.51 -21.03 -8.34
C TYR A 141 -7.62 -19.54 -7.99
N ARG A 142 -8.69 -18.90 -8.43
CA ARG A 142 -8.94 -17.48 -8.14
C ARG A 142 -9.60 -17.31 -6.79
N ILE A 143 -9.02 -16.46 -5.94
CA ILE A 143 -9.51 -16.18 -4.60
C ILE A 143 -9.58 -14.68 -4.31
N HIS A 144 -10.49 -14.30 -3.43
CA HIS A 144 -10.51 -13.00 -2.79
C HIS A 144 -9.80 -13.10 -1.43
N ALA A 145 -8.76 -12.30 -1.21
CA ALA A 145 -7.91 -12.41 -0.01
C ALA A 145 -8.71 -12.36 1.29
N ARG A 146 -9.65 -11.43 1.41
CA ARG A 146 -10.52 -11.33 2.58
C ARG A 146 -11.64 -12.38 2.56
N GLY A 147 -12.29 -12.56 1.41
CA GLY A 147 -13.47 -13.41 1.28
C GLY A 147 -13.21 -14.88 1.55
N LEU A 148 -12.00 -15.37 1.25
CA LEU A 148 -11.63 -16.76 1.45
C LEU A 148 -11.85 -17.24 2.91
N THR A 149 -11.60 -16.38 3.88
CA THR A 149 -11.59 -16.78 5.29
C THR A 149 -12.55 -15.99 6.20
N MET A 150 -13.22 -14.95 5.69
CA MET A 150 -14.18 -14.13 6.44
C MET A 150 -15.64 -14.48 6.23
N GLY A 151 -15.99 -15.21 5.16
CA GLY A 151 -17.37 -15.52 4.83
C GLY A 151 -18.00 -16.60 5.72
N PRO A 152 -19.35 -16.76 5.69
CA PRO A 152 -20.06 -17.81 6.45
C PRO A 152 -19.65 -19.24 6.10
N GLY A 153 -19.08 -19.44 4.90
CA GLY A 153 -18.47 -20.70 4.44
C GLY A 153 -16.95 -20.64 4.40
N GLY A 154 -16.38 -19.47 4.67
CA GLY A 154 -14.93 -19.26 4.76
C GLY A 154 -14.46 -19.73 6.11
N THR A 155 -13.69 -20.77 6.12
CA THR A 155 -13.21 -21.50 7.28
C THR A 155 -14.30 -21.85 8.29
N ASP A 156 -14.49 -23.09 8.45
CA ASP A 156 -15.16 -23.61 9.61
C ASP A 156 -14.71 -22.75 10.83
N ARG A 157 -15.65 -22.12 11.54
CA ARG A 157 -15.36 -21.45 12.80
C ARG A 157 -14.66 -22.37 13.82
N LYS A 158 -14.55 -23.66 13.47
CA LYS A 158 -13.82 -24.69 14.18
C LYS A 158 -12.35 -24.78 13.77
N ASP A 159 -11.99 -24.23 12.61
CA ASP A 159 -10.59 -24.17 12.19
C ASP A 159 -9.89 -23.00 12.91
N LYS A 160 -9.41 -23.27 14.13
CA LYS A 160 -8.66 -22.34 14.96
C LYS A 160 -7.27 -22.04 14.42
N THR A 161 -6.90 -22.59 13.26
CA THR A 161 -5.56 -22.44 12.67
C THR A 161 -5.39 -21.12 11.93
N ALA A 162 -6.45 -20.51 11.45
CA ALA A 162 -6.37 -19.17 10.86
C ALA A 162 -6.38 -18.10 11.96
N GLY A 163 -5.21 -17.69 12.40
CA GLY A 163 -5.05 -16.72 13.48
C GLY A 163 -5.74 -15.37 13.24
N ARG A 164 -5.95 -14.97 11.97
CA ARG A 164 -6.64 -13.74 11.58
C ARG A 164 -7.38 -13.88 10.25
N PRO A 165 -8.67 -14.19 10.27
CA PRO A 165 -9.47 -14.29 9.06
C PRO A 165 -9.44 -13.01 8.23
N GLY A 166 -9.42 -13.14 6.89
CA GLY A 166 -9.44 -12.03 5.95
C GLY A 166 -8.07 -11.41 5.67
N THR A 167 -6.99 -12.07 6.06
CA THR A 167 -5.63 -11.58 5.86
C THR A 167 -4.81 -12.48 4.92
N PHE A 168 -3.68 -11.95 4.43
CA PHE A 168 -2.69 -12.73 3.67
C PHE A 168 -2.14 -13.91 4.50
N GLN A 169 -2.00 -13.73 5.81
CA GLN A 169 -1.60 -14.81 6.70
C GLN A 169 -2.61 -15.97 6.68
N ALA A 170 -3.90 -15.66 6.69
CA ALA A 170 -4.93 -16.69 6.61
C ALA A 170 -4.91 -17.45 5.28
N ILE A 171 -4.53 -16.80 4.16
CA ILE A 171 -4.30 -17.49 2.88
C ILE A 171 -3.12 -18.47 3.01
N ARG A 172 -2.03 -18.04 3.62
CA ARG A 172 -0.85 -18.89 3.87
C ARG A 172 -1.23 -20.12 4.69
N ASP A 173 -2.03 -19.95 5.72
CA ASP A 173 -2.48 -21.05 6.57
C ASP A 173 -3.37 -22.06 5.82
N LYS A 174 -3.94 -21.65 4.65
CA LYS A 174 -4.74 -22.52 3.75
C LYS A 174 -3.91 -23.23 2.68
N ILE A 175 -2.61 -23.07 2.63
CA ILE A 175 -1.75 -23.75 1.63
C ILE A 175 -1.93 -25.27 1.66
N PRO A 176 -1.98 -25.96 2.82
CA PRO A 176 -2.24 -27.41 2.83
C PRO A 176 -3.54 -27.80 2.12
N TYR A 177 -4.60 -27.02 2.30
CA TYR A 177 -5.87 -27.22 1.61
C TYR A 177 -5.75 -27.07 0.09
N PHE A 178 -5.06 -26.04 -0.39
CA PHE A 178 -4.83 -25.84 -1.83
C PHE A 178 -4.01 -26.99 -2.44
N ARG A 179 -3.02 -27.47 -1.71
CA ARG A 179 -2.20 -28.61 -2.15
C ARG A 179 -3.03 -29.90 -2.23
N GLU A 180 -3.92 -30.14 -1.28
CA GLU A 180 -4.85 -31.29 -1.30
C GLU A 180 -5.79 -31.24 -2.51
N LEU A 181 -6.21 -30.02 -2.92
CA LEU A 181 -6.99 -29.81 -4.14
C LEU A 181 -6.18 -29.94 -5.43
N GLY A 182 -4.87 -30.06 -5.37
CA GLY A 182 -3.98 -30.05 -6.53
C GLY A 182 -3.76 -28.68 -7.15
N VAL A 183 -4.11 -27.59 -6.45
CA VAL A 183 -3.88 -26.23 -6.93
C VAL A 183 -2.39 -25.93 -6.97
N THR A 184 -1.93 -25.40 -8.09
CA THR A 184 -0.51 -25.03 -8.32
C THR A 184 -0.30 -23.54 -8.34
N SER A 185 -1.36 -22.76 -8.56
CA SER A 185 -1.27 -21.30 -8.70
C SER A 185 -2.48 -20.62 -8.09
N LEU A 186 -2.27 -19.54 -7.35
CA LEU A 186 -3.32 -18.69 -6.82
C LEU A 186 -3.40 -17.38 -7.59
N GLU A 187 -4.58 -17.05 -8.10
CA GLU A 187 -4.89 -15.73 -8.63
C GLU A 187 -5.61 -14.93 -7.56
N LEU A 188 -4.95 -13.91 -7.02
CA LEU A 188 -5.58 -13.03 -6.04
C LEU A 188 -6.40 -11.97 -6.76
N MET A 189 -7.68 -11.82 -6.40
CA MET A 189 -8.43 -10.61 -6.71
C MET A 189 -7.70 -9.43 -6.07
N PRO A 190 -7.85 -8.18 -6.57
CA PRO A 190 -6.91 -7.09 -6.27
C PRO A 190 -6.39 -7.09 -4.84
N PRO A 191 -5.10 -7.43 -4.61
CA PRO A 191 -4.51 -7.49 -3.28
C PRO A 191 -3.76 -6.19 -2.95
N ASN A 192 -3.70 -5.27 -3.90
CA ASN A 192 -3.09 -3.95 -3.76
C ASN A 192 -3.96 -3.00 -2.94
N GLU A 193 -3.40 -1.87 -2.51
CA GLU A 193 -4.15 -0.85 -1.78
C GLU A 193 -5.18 -0.15 -2.68
N PHE A 194 -6.41 -0.06 -2.21
CA PHE A 194 -7.52 0.66 -2.84
C PHE A 194 -8.43 1.23 -1.76
N GLU A 195 -9.25 2.24 -2.13
CA GLU A 195 -10.26 2.75 -1.21
C GLU A 195 -11.47 1.83 -1.23
N GLU A 196 -11.75 1.21 -0.08
CA GLU A 196 -12.92 0.36 0.08
C GLU A 196 -14.18 1.11 0.46
N VAL A 197 -14.06 2.29 1.06
CA VAL A 197 -15.23 3.10 1.44
C VAL A 197 -15.70 3.87 0.22
N MET A 198 -16.91 3.57 -0.24
CA MET A 198 -17.46 4.21 -1.43
C MET A 198 -18.06 5.56 -1.07
N MET A 199 -17.50 6.60 -1.66
CA MET A 199 -18.08 7.93 -1.67
C MET A 199 -19.19 8.03 -2.71
N PRO A 200 -20.17 8.94 -2.52
CA PRO A 200 -21.19 9.19 -3.52
C PRO A 200 -20.58 9.70 -4.82
N ASP A 201 -21.09 9.22 -5.94
CA ASP A 201 -20.84 9.87 -7.22
C ASP A 201 -21.65 11.18 -7.27
N SER A 202 -20.98 12.28 -7.52
CA SER A 202 -21.61 13.61 -7.61
C SER A 202 -22.65 13.72 -8.74
N SER A 203 -22.67 12.77 -9.67
CA SER A 203 -23.61 12.75 -10.81
C SER A 203 -24.98 12.17 -10.48
N ASP A 204 -25.18 11.43 -9.38
CA ASP A 204 -26.34 10.55 -9.20
C ASP A 204 -27.42 11.02 -8.23
N GLY A 205 -27.59 12.32 -8.00
CA GLY A 205 -28.69 12.82 -7.15
C GLY A 205 -28.77 12.08 -5.81
N ASN A 206 -27.64 11.89 -5.19
CA ASN A 206 -27.37 11.06 -4.06
C ASN A 206 -28.20 11.46 -2.82
N PRO A 207 -28.95 10.55 -2.19
CA PRO A 207 -29.66 10.82 -0.95
C PRO A 207 -28.72 11.06 0.26
N TYR A 208 -27.43 10.70 0.13
CA TYR A 208 -26.39 11.01 1.12
C TYR A 208 -25.73 12.32 0.75
N GLY A 209 -25.31 13.12 1.71
CA GLY A 209 -24.57 14.36 1.43
C GLY A 209 -23.32 14.10 0.57
N PRO A 210 -22.85 15.07 -0.22
CA PRO A 210 -21.71 14.88 -1.13
C PRO A 210 -20.41 14.48 -0.42
N ASP A 211 -20.31 14.78 0.88
CA ASP A 211 -19.13 14.53 1.70
C ASP A 211 -19.28 13.34 2.67
N GLU A 212 -20.41 12.61 2.58
CA GLU A 212 -20.68 11.49 3.47
C GLU A 212 -20.59 10.15 2.75
N PRO A 213 -19.97 9.12 3.37
CA PRO A 213 -19.89 7.80 2.78
C PRO A 213 -21.25 7.17 2.52
N THR A 214 -21.39 6.44 1.43
CA THR A 214 -22.65 5.76 1.05
C THR A 214 -23.03 4.60 1.98
N GLY A 215 -22.13 4.17 2.85
CA GLY A 215 -22.28 2.94 3.65
C GLY A 215 -22.01 1.66 2.84
N LYS A 216 -21.74 1.76 1.53
CA LYS A 216 -21.33 0.65 0.68
C LYS A 216 -19.81 0.54 0.65
N LEU A 217 -19.33 -0.69 0.45
CA LEU A 217 -17.90 -0.97 0.33
C LEU A 217 -17.58 -1.54 -1.05
N ASN A 218 -16.48 -1.08 -1.64
CA ASN A 218 -15.85 -1.75 -2.78
C ASN A 218 -15.23 -3.06 -2.28
N TYR A 219 -16.02 -4.11 -2.25
CA TYR A 219 -15.59 -5.39 -1.71
C TYR A 219 -14.52 -6.05 -2.58
N TRP A 220 -14.67 -5.93 -3.91
CA TRP A 220 -13.84 -6.66 -4.86
C TRP A 220 -12.48 -6.01 -5.11
N GLY A 221 -12.31 -4.72 -4.81
CA GLY A 221 -11.07 -4.00 -5.01
C GLY A 221 -10.77 -3.59 -6.46
N TYR A 222 -11.72 -3.80 -7.38
CA TYR A 222 -11.56 -3.32 -8.75
C TYR A 222 -11.82 -1.81 -8.83
N GLY A 223 -11.02 -1.13 -9.66
CA GLY A 223 -11.04 0.31 -9.83
C GLY A 223 -9.67 0.94 -9.60
N PRO A 224 -9.60 2.25 -9.43
CA PRO A 224 -8.37 2.94 -9.12
C PRO A 224 -7.73 2.38 -7.84
N GLY A 225 -6.45 2.07 -7.91
CA GLY A 225 -5.72 1.51 -6.79
C GLY A 225 -4.23 1.84 -6.86
N LEU A 226 -3.57 1.67 -5.72
CA LEU A 226 -2.14 1.92 -5.56
C LEU A 226 -1.39 0.59 -5.74
N LEU A 227 -1.02 0.32 -6.98
CA LEU A 227 -0.62 -1.01 -7.46
C LEU A 227 0.68 -1.55 -6.83
N PHE A 228 1.51 -0.68 -6.26
CA PHE A 228 2.80 -1.05 -5.68
C PHE A 228 2.74 -1.34 -4.18
N ALA A 229 1.58 -1.13 -3.56
CA ALA A 229 1.37 -1.38 -2.15
C ALA A 229 0.35 -2.51 -1.93
N PRO A 230 0.62 -3.47 -1.05
CA PRO A 230 -0.40 -4.43 -0.65
C PRO A 230 -1.49 -3.76 0.19
N LYS A 231 -2.71 -4.28 0.12
CA LYS A 231 -3.86 -3.79 0.91
C LYS A 231 -3.56 -3.86 2.41
N ALA A 232 -3.51 -2.70 3.08
CA ALA A 232 -3.14 -2.62 4.49
C ALA A 232 -4.08 -3.44 5.39
N SER A 233 -5.39 -3.42 5.12
CA SER A 233 -6.37 -4.16 5.91
C SER A 233 -6.34 -5.69 5.68
N TYR A 234 -5.61 -6.18 4.67
CA TYR A 234 -5.34 -7.61 4.47
C TYR A 234 -4.03 -8.05 5.13
N SER A 235 -3.31 -7.11 5.71
CA SER A 235 -2.05 -7.37 6.40
C SER A 235 -2.28 -7.74 7.85
N GLU A 236 -1.41 -8.58 8.40
CA GLU A 236 -1.44 -8.92 9.81
C GLU A 236 -0.60 -7.93 10.62
N GLY A 237 -1.24 -7.06 11.39
CA GLY A 237 -0.58 -6.22 12.38
C GLY A 237 -0.56 -4.74 12.07
N LYS A 238 0.03 -3.97 12.99
CA LYS A 238 0.16 -2.52 12.95
C LYS A 238 1.00 -2.05 11.76
N PRO A 239 0.81 -0.81 11.28
CA PRO A 239 1.63 -0.19 10.25
C PRO A 239 3.12 -0.43 10.52
N GLY A 240 3.85 -0.87 9.50
CA GLY A 240 5.28 -1.18 9.64
C GLY A 240 5.61 -2.56 10.19
N LYS A 241 4.65 -3.41 10.54
CA LYS A 241 4.91 -4.84 10.74
C LYS A 241 4.86 -5.56 9.40
N ARG A 242 5.90 -6.35 9.15
CA ARG A 242 6.12 -7.16 7.95
C ARG A 242 4.84 -7.82 7.48
N ILE A 243 4.49 -7.57 6.25
CA ILE A 243 3.71 -8.51 5.46
C ILE A 243 4.74 -9.53 4.99
N PRO A 244 4.77 -10.76 5.52
CA PRO A 244 5.58 -11.77 4.88
C PRO A 244 4.99 -11.94 3.48
N PRO A 245 5.77 -11.88 2.39
CA PRO A 245 5.27 -12.26 1.10
C PRO A 245 4.70 -13.66 1.18
N LEU A 246 3.69 -13.91 0.37
CA LEU A 246 3.27 -15.26 0.04
C LEU A 246 4.47 -15.91 -0.65
N ASN A 247 5.22 -16.68 0.11
CA ASN A 247 6.42 -17.33 -0.36
C ASN A 247 6.01 -18.37 -1.41
N SER A 248 6.53 -18.26 -2.63
CA SER A 248 6.22 -19.19 -3.73
C SER A 248 6.57 -20.65 -3.40
N ARG A 249 7.48 -20.87 -2.44
CA ARG A 249 7.81 -22.22 -1.93
C ARG A 249 6.66 -22.94 -1.22
N LEU A 250 5.57 -22.25 -0.96
CA LEU A 250 4.47 -22.81 -0.19
C LEU A 250 3.32 -23.34 -1.08
N LEU A 251 3.42 -23.18 -2.38
CA LEU A 251 2.60 -23.85 -3.38
C LEU A 251 3.40 -24.96 -4.07
#